data_67bcbe2e48bd356c086788885b67cf38
#
_entry.id   67bcbe2e48bd356c086788885b67cf38
#
_cell.length_a   1.000
_cell.length_b   1.000
_cell.length_c   1.000
_cell.angle_alpha   90.00
_cell.angle_beta   90.00
_cell.angle_gamma   90.00
#
_symmetry.space_group_name_H-M   'P 1'
#
loop_
_entity.id
_entity.type
_entity.pdbx_description
1 polymer ?
#
loop_
_entity_poly.entity_id
_entity_poly.type
_entity_poly.pdbx_seq_one_letter_code
_entity_poly.pdbx_strand_id
1 'polypeptide(L)'
;MRENEYYDTEGGIALTSDQGCPLEEWRSGTTSAKFALHESGFPVFLRPSEIEDRDEYGEDDPYDVLDGSGEMTTFHQCRLSGTVHLLEEATRRVGTCPRILDLGCGLGHITAQIQRRFPSAEVSGLDGSISAIAAAKRAYEGIDFVVADAYRPPYLPGYFDIVVCNNIWEHVPDPLRLLEAVKRVLTPEGILIISTPSRYRLGNIARVLMGKPVKLISPHHVTEYTVGQVIEQLRFGGFEAKVFNEPWRVAKSSGVLKFAVRKVVRPLVRGYLRVIGSHHSLEWTVFYIAQRRKFPRSLPD
;
A
#
# COMPACT_ATOMS: atom_id res chain seq x y z
N MET A 1 10.03 18.87 8.14
CA MET A 1 10.24 18.60 6.71
C MET A 1 11.74 18.42 6.50
N ARG A 2 12.18 17.33 5.93
CA ARG A 2 13.59 17.12 5.58
C ARG A 2 13.91 17.93 4.33
N GLU A 3 14.97 18.71 4.34
CA GLU A 3 15.35 19.51 3.17
C GLU A 3 15.83 18.61 2.02
N ASN A 4 15.46 18.97 0.79
CA ASN A 4 15.87 18.34 -0.46
C ASN A 4 15.35 16.91 -0.75
N GLU A 5 14.30 16.43 -0.07
CA GLU A 5 13.71 15.11 -0.34
C GLU A 5 12.49 15.19 -1.27
N TYR A 6 11.86 16.37 -1.33
CA TYR A 6 10.64 16.57 -2.10
C TYR A 6 10.93 17.08 -3.50
N TYR A 7 9.99 16.79 -4.39
CA TYR A 7 10.14 17.02 -5.81
C TYR A 7 8.83 17.48 -6.43
N ASP A 8 8.87 18.60 -7.13
CA ASP A 8 7.76 19.04 -7.96
C ASP A 8 7.69 18.15 -9.21
N THR A 9 6.70 17.25 -9.25
CA THR A 9 6.53 16.29 -10.35
C THR A 9 6.11 16.95 -11.66
N GLU A 10 5.57 18.19 -11.62
CA GLU A 10 5.16 18.95 -12.80
C GLU A 10 6.29 19.87 -13.29
N GLY A 11 6.97 20.53 -12.35
CA GLY A 11 8.08 21.45 -12.68
C GLY A 11 9.43 20.76 -12.87
N GLY A 12 9.57 19.49 -12.45
CA GLY A 12 10.82 18.75 -12.59
C GLY A 12 11.95 19.22 -11.70
N ILE A 13 11.66 19.83 -10.54
CA ILE A 13 12.66 20.45 -9.65
C ILE A 13 12.56 19.91 -8.21
N ALA A 14 13.69 19.85 -7.52
CA ALA A 14 13.72 19.61 -6.08
C ALA A 14 13.11 20.81 -5.34
N LEU A 15 12.39 20.52 -4.26
CA LEU A 15 11.68 21.52 -3.46
C LEU A 15 12.44 21.82 -2.17
N THR A 16 12.39 23.10 -1.77
CA THR A 16 12.93 23.61 -0.51
C THR A 16 11.81 24.11 0.40
N SER A 17 12.09 24.25 1.69
CA SER A 17 11.08 24.61 2.70
C SER A 17 10.43 25.99 2.47
N ASP A 18 11.16 26.91 1.87
CA ASP A 18 10.71 28.27 1.56
C ASP A 18 9.69 28.35 0.41
N GLN A 19 9.49 27.24 -0.32
CA GLN A 19 8.49 27.16 -1.40
C GLN A 19 7.11 26.72 -0.91
N GLY A 20 6.95 26.49 0.38
CA GLY A 20 5.67 26.15 1.02
C GLY A 20 4.93 27.39 1.53
N CYS A 21 3.61 27.24 1.76
CA CYS A 21 2.76 28.23 2.41
C CYS A 21 1.84 27.58 3.44
N PRO A 22 1.17 28.34 4.32
CA PRO A 22 0.12 27.81 5.19
C PRO A 22 -1.01 27.15 4.40
N LEU A 23 -1.63 26.10 4.97
CA LEU A 23 -2.70 25.35 4.29
C LEU A 23 -3.91 26.23 3.92
N GLU A 24 -4.24 27.22 4.75
CA GLU A 24 -5.34 28.16 4.47
C GLU A 24 -5.07 29.01 3.24
N GLU A 25 -3.83 29.52 3.11
CA GLU A 25 -3.41 30.26 1.93
C GLU A 25 -3.40 29.38 0.68
N TRP A 26 -2.93 28.12 0.81
CA TRP A 26 -2.94 27.15 -0.27
C TRP A 26 -4.37 26.88 -0.80
N ARG A 27 -5.33 26.71 0.09
CA ARG A 27 -6.76 26.51 -0.25
C ARG A 27 -7.37 27.66 -1.06
N SER A 28 -6.87 28.87 -0.90
CA SER A 28 -7.34 30.00 -1.68
C SER A 28 -7.03 29.90 -3.19
N GLY A 29 -6.04 29.06 -3.56
CA GLY A 29 -5.62 28.87 -4.95
C GLY A 29 -4.90 30.07 -5.57
N THR A 30 -4.58 31.10 -4.78
CA THR A 30 -3.98 32.34 -5.27
C THR A 30 -2.47 32.47 -5.02
N THR A 31 -1.89 31.46 -4.37
CA THR A 31 -0.46 31.42 -4.00
C THR A 31 0.42 30.89 -5.11
N SER A 32 1.68 31.34 -5.17
CA SER A 32 2.74 30.79 -6.02
C SER A 32 3.51 29.65 -5.36
N ALA A 33 3.14 29.26 -4.13
CA ALA A 33 3.75 28.16 -3.40
C ALA A 33 3.61 26.82 -4.17
N LYS A 34 4.48 25.89 -3.85
CA LYS A 34 4.52 24.57 -4.50
C LYS A 34 3.83 23.47 -3.68
N PHE A 35 3.59 23.73 -2.41
CA PHE A 35 2.89 22.84 -1.46
C PHE A 35 2.39 23.66 -0.27
N ALA A 36 1.52 23.05 0.54
CA ALA A 36 1.11 23.63 1.80
C ALA A 36 1.81 22.96 2.99
N LEU A 37 1.86 23.69 4.12
CA LEU A 37 2.20 23.13 5.43
C LEU A 37 0.95 23.16 6.30
N HIS A 38 0.59 21.98 6.80
CA HIS A 38 -0.45 21.83 7.80
C HIS A 38 0.06 22.34 9.16
N GLU A 39 -0.81 22.87 10.02
CA GLU A 39 -0.46 23.36 11.37
C GLU A 39 0.25 22.29 12.23
N SER A 40 -0.04 21.01 12.03
CA SER A 40 0.63 19.87 12.66
C SER A 40 2.01 19.55 12.06
N GLY A 41 2.54 20.36 11.13
CA GLY A 41 3.91 20.29 10.63
C GLY A 41 4.17 19.23 9.57
N PHE A 42 3.18 18.81 8.78
CA PHE A 42 3.36 17.94 7.62
C PHE A 42 3.02 18.66 6.31
N PRO A 43 3.67 18.30 5.19
CA PRO A 43 3.41 18.92 3.89
C PRO A 43 2.19 18.31 3.19
N VAL A 44 1.49 19.16 2.42
CA VAL A 44 0.31 18.83 1.61
C VAL A 44 0.57 19.20 0.16
N PHE A 45 0.66 18.22 -0.72
CA PHE A 45 0.93 18.36 -2.15
C PHE A 45 -0.31 18.18 -3.04
N LEU A 46 -1.48 17.95 -2.45
CA LEU A 46 -2.73 17.96 -3.21
C LEU A 46 -3.01 19.37 -3.73
N ARG A 47 -3.52 19.46 -4.95
CA ARG A 47 -4.01 20.75 -5.46
C ARG A 47 -5.19 21.23 -4.61
N PRO A 48 -5.42 22.54 -4.49
CA PRO A 48 -6.55 23.05 -3.72
C PRO A 48 -7.90 22.42 -4.07
N SER A 49 -8.14 22.18 -5.37
CA SER A 49 -9.37 21.53 -5.87
C SER A 49 -9.48 20.02 -5.56
N GLU A 50 -8.41 19.38 -5.12
CA GLU A 50 -8.38 17.93 -4.82
C GLU A 50 -8.55 17.64 -3.32
N ILE A 51 -8.49 18.67 -2.46
CA ILE A 51 -8.47 18.48 -1.00
C ILE A 51 -9.83 17.99 -0.49
N GLU A 52 -10.93 18.58 -0.96
CA GLU A 52 -12.28 18.28 -0.47
C GLU A 52 -12.77 16.89 -0.92
N ASP A 53 -12.31 16.42 -2.09
CA ASP A 53 -12.75 15.16 -2.68
C ASP A 53 -12.02 13.91 -2.12
N ARG A 54 -10.97 14.11 -1.31
CA ARG A 54 -10.07 13.03 -0.91
C ARG A 54 -10.02 12.71 0.58
N ASP A 55 -10.83 13.36 1.40
CA ASP A 55 -10.86 13.10 2.83
C ASP A 55 -11.88 12.00 3.18
N GLU A 56 -11.55 10.75 2.82
CA GLU A 56 -12.40 9.59 3.05
C GLU A 56 -12.52 9.20 4.52
N TYR A 57 -11.59 9.64 5.38
CA TYR A 57 -11.54 9.23 6.78
C TYR A 57 -12.43 10.10 7.67
N GLY A 58 -12.58 11.41 7.35
CA GLY A 58 -13.30 12.31 8.25
C GLY A 58 -12.74 12.25 9.68
N GLU A 59 -13.64 12.09 10.66
CA GLU A 59 -13.28 11.91 12.08
C GLU A 59 -13.15 10.44 12.50
N ASP A 60 -13.63 9.49 11.69
CA ASP A 60 -13.70 8.06 11.99
C ASP A 60 -12.68 7.26 11.16
N ASP A 61 -12.28 6.09 11.67
CA ASP A 61 -11.51 5.09 10.92
C ASP A 61 -12.47 4.21 10.10
N PRO A 62 -12.63 4.43 8.78
CA PRO A 62 -13.57 3.65 7.96
C PRO A 62 -13.14 2.19 7.76
N TYR A 63 -11.92 1.84 8.16
CA TYR A 63 -11.35 0.51 7.94
C TYR A 63 -11.26 -0.33 9.21
N ASP A 64 -11.70 0.17 10.37
CA ASP A 64 -11.68 -0.53 11.65
C ASP A 64 -10.30 -1.21 11.91
N VAL A 65 -9.22 -0.45 11.76
CA VAL A 65 -7.86 -0.98 11.94
C VAL A 65 -7.65 -1.44 13.37
N LEU A 66 -8.14 -0.66 14.32
CA LEU A 66 -8.12 -1.00 15.73
C LEU A 66 -9.51 -1.50 16.16
N ASP A 67 -9.53 -2.43 17.10
CA ASP A 67 -10.77 -2.84 17.76
C ASP A 67 -11.11 -1.92 18.96
N GLY A 68 -12.24 -2.20 19.61
CA GLY A 68 -12.68 -1.41 20.76
C GLY A 68 -11.75 -1.44 21.98
N SER A 69 -10.69 -2.27 21.99
CA SER A 69 -9.63 -2.28 23.00
C SER A 69 -8.41 -1.45 22.59
N GLY A 70 -8.39 -0.90 21.38
CA GLY A 70 -7.24 -0.22 20.80
C GLY A 70 -6.19 -1.15 20.22
N GLU A 71 -6.48 -2.46 20.12
CA GLU A 71 -5.61 -3.43 19.48
C GLU A 71 -5.95 -3.57 17.99
N MET A 72 -4.92 -3.86 17.18
CA MET A 72 -5.11 -4.11 15.75
C MET A 72 -5.97 -5.35 15.53
N THR A 73 -7.02 -5.23 14.73
CA THR A 73 -7.92 -6.36 14.41
C THR A 73 -7.16 -7.50 13.75
N THR A 74 -7.68 -8.72 13.88
CA THR A 74 -7.04 -9.93 13.30
C THR A 74 -6.76 -9.79 11.79
N PHE A 75 -7.61 -9.07 11.08
CA PHE A 75 -7.42 -8.78 9.65
C PHE A 75 -6.14 -7.98 9.43
N HIS A 76 -5.97 -6.90 10.16
CA HIS A 76 -4.82 -6.03 10.03
C HIS A 76 -3.54 -6.64 10.63
N GLN A 77 -3.65 -7.46 11.67
CA GLN A 77 -2.53 -8.26 12.20
C GLN A 77 -1.98 -9.22 11.15
N CYS A 78 -2.84 -9.93 10.41
CA CYS A 78 -2.40 -10.82 9.34
C CYS A 78 -1.75 -10.03 8.19
N ARG A 79 -2.30 -8.86 7.84
CA ARG A 79 -1.71 -7.97 6.83
C ARG A 79 -0.33 -7.48 7.26
N LEU A 80 -0.20 -7.02 8.50
CA LEU A 80 1.08 -6.64 9.06
C LEU A 80 2.10 -7.79 9.04
N SER A 81 1.70 -8.99 9.46
CA SER A 81 2.57 -10.18 9.47
C SER A 81 3.14 -10.49 8.08
N GLY A 82 2.28 -10.51 7.05
CA GLY A 82 2.71 -10.73 5.67
C GLY A 82 3.63 -9.62 5.15
N THR A 83 3.30 -8.36 5.45
CA THR A 83 4.13 -7.20 5.07
C THR A 83 5.50 -7.26 5.73
N VAL A 84 5.57 -7.53 7.03
CA VAL A 84 6.85 -7.65 7.77
C VAL A 84 7.69 -8.79 7.22
N HIS A 85 7.10 -9.95 6.95
CA HIS A 85 7.81 -11.07 6.35
C HIS A 85 8.47 -10.69 5.01
N LEU A 86 7.74 -10.01 4.13
CA LEU A 86 8.29 -9.56 2.85
C LEU A 86 9.32 -8.43 3.01
N LEU A 87 9.13 -7.54 3.98
CA LEU A 87 10.13 -6.53 4.32
C LEU A 87 11.43 -7.15 4.83
N GLU A 88 11.36 -8.21 5.65
CA GLU A 88 12.55 -8.95 6.07
C GLU A 88 13.29 -9.60 4.89
N GLU A 89 12.58 -10.06 3.87
CA GLU A 89 13.18 -10.55 2.62
C GLU A 89 13.79 -9.39 1.81
N ALA A 90 13.06 -8.27 1.69
CA ALA A 90 13.47 -7.11 0.93
C ALA A 90 14.72 -6.44 1.52
N THR A 91 14.76 -6.21 2.85
CA THR A 91 15.88 -5.56 3.53
C THR A 91 17.19 -6.34 3.41
N ARG A 92 17.13 -7.68 3.35
CA ARG A 92 18.32 -8.50 3.07
C ARG A 92 18.93 -8.25 1.68
N ARG A 93 18.15 -7.70 0.74
CA ARG A 93 18.58 -7.45 -0.64
C ARG A 93 19.06 -6.02 -0.86
N VAL A 94 18.38 -5.03 -0.22
CA VAL A 94 18.68 -3.60 -0.44
C VAL A 94 19.61 -3.00 0.60
N GLY A 95 19.86 -3.68 1.73
CA GLY A 95 20.79 -3.22 2.78
C GLY A 95 20.12 -2.92 4.11
N THR A 96 20.93 -2.49 5.10
CA THR A 96 20.51 -2.43 6.51
C THR A 96 19.80 -1.14 6.91
N CYS A 97 19.93 -0.07 6.14
CA CYS A 97 19.29 1.24 6.40
C CYS A 97 18.44 1.68 5.20
N PRO A 98 17.41 0.91 4.82
CA PRO A 98 16.63 1.23 3.62
C PRO A 98 15.71 2.42 3.87
N ARG A 99 15.43 3.18 2.81
CA ARG A 99 14.34 4.16 2.75
C ARG A 99 13.07 3.45 2.29
N ILE A 100 12.05 3.47 3.13
CA ILE A 100 10.79 2.74 2.92
C ILE A 100 9.66 3.74 2.82
N LEU A 101 8.87 3.67 1.73
CA LEU A 101 7.61 4.39 1.58
C LEU A 101 6.44 3.44 1.84
N ASP A 102 5.57 3.78 2.78
CA ASP A 102 4.23 3.19 2.92
C ASP A 102 3.25 4.07 2.15
N LEU A 103 2.88 3.63 0.96
CA LEU A 103 2.02 4.35 0.02
C LEU A 103 0.56 3.95 0.25
N GLY A 104 -0.29 4.91 0.62
CA GLY A 104 -1.64 4.68 1.13
C GLY A 104 -1.60 4.26 2.60
N CYS A 105 -0.88 5.01 3.44
CA CYS A 105 -0.61 4.64 4.83
C CYS A 105 -1.82 4.82 5.77
N GLY A 106 -2.85 5.57 5.35
CA GLY A 106 -4.01 5.90 6.16
C GLY A 106 -3.62 6.51 7.50
N LEU A 107 -4.17 6.00 8.59
CA LEU A 107 -3.89 6.43 9.96
C LEU A 107 -2.47 6.04 10.47
N GLY A 108 -1.59 5.53 9.62
CA GLY A 108 -0.19 5.26 9.95
C GLY A 108 0.06 4.05 10.86
N HIS A 109 -0.94 3.25 11.21
CA HIS A 109 -0.78 2.12 12.13
C HIS A 109 0.25 1.09 11.65
N ILE A 110 0.21 0.73 10.36
CA ILE A 110 1.17 -0.22 9.78
C ILE A 110 2.53 0.44 9.59
N THR A 111 2.56 1.69 9.14
CA THR A 111 3.79 2.50 9.01
C THR A 111 4.58 2.52 10.32
N ALA A 112 3.89 2.79 11.45
CA ALA A 112 4.50 2.80 12.77
C ALA A 112 5.04 1.43 13.19
N GLN A 113 4.36 0.34 12.86
CA GLN A 113 4.85 -1.01 13.13
C GLN A 113 6.07 -1.37 12.25
N ILE A 114 6.10 -0.90 11.00
CA ILE A 114 7.28 -1.02 10.14
C ILE A 114 8.48 -0.30 10.78
N GLN A 115 8.32 0.96 11.20
CA GLN A 115 9.39 1.72 11.84
C GLN A 115 9.90 1.04 13.13
N ARG A 116 8.99 0.50 13.96
CA ARG A 116 9.37 -0.24 15.17
C ARG A 116 10.14 -1.52 14.87
N ARG A 117 9.77 -2.24 13.81
CA ARG A 117 10.39 -3.52 13.43
C ARG A 117 11.74 -3.32 12.74
N PHE A 118 11.90 -2.21 12.04
CA PHE A 118 13.11 -1.84 11.30
C PHE A 118 13.62 -0.47 11.76
N PRO A 119 14.20 -0.38 12.97
CA PRO A 119 14.55 0.91 13.59
C PRO A 119 15.67 1.65 12.86
N SER A 120 16.48 0.97 12.05
CA SER A 120 17.50 1.57 11.20
C SER A 120 16.98 2.05 9.84
N ALA A 121 15.74 1.71 9.48
CA ALA A 121 15.13 2.19 8.24
C ALA A 121 14.62 3.63 8.40
N GLU A 122 14.64 4.38 7.31
CA GLU A 122 13.92 5.64 7.19
C GLU A 122 12.53 5.36 6.60
N VAL A 123 11.50 5.46 7.43
CA VAL A 123 10.12 5.17 7.01
C VAL A 123 9.36 6.45 6.80
N SER A 124 8.71 6.56 5.65
CA SER A 124 7.79 7.64 5.29
C SER A 124 6.40 7.07 4.99
N GLY A 125 5.35 7.79 5.38
CA GLY A 125 3.96 7.46 5.07
C GLY A 125 3.35 8.51 4.14
N LEU A 126 2.67 8.08 3.09
CA LEU A 126 1.94 8.95 2.19
C LEU A 126 0.49 8.51 2.08
N ASP A 127 -0.43 9.47 2.23
CA ASP A 127 -1.86 9.25 1.99
C ASP A 127 -2.51 10.48 1.35
N GLY A 128 -3.67 10.31 0.74
CA GLY A 128 -4.46 11.40 0.16
C GLY A 128 -5.32 12.15 1.18
N SER A 129 -5.54 11.61 2.37
CA SER A 129 -6.40 12.18 3.40
C SER A 129 -5.63 13.06 4.38
N ILE A 130 -6.04 14.33 4.50
CA ILE A 130 -5.47 15.26 5.48
C ILE A 130 -5.83 14.81 6.91
N SER A 131 -7.06 14.39 7.15
CA SER A 131 -7.51 13.95 8.49
C SER A 131 -6.77 12.70 8.95
N ALA A 132 -6.56 11.72 8.06
CA ALA A 132 -5.78 10.53 8.36
C ALA A 132 -4.33 10.85 8.72
N ILE A 133 -3.66 11.67 7.91
CA ILE A 133 -2.26 12.08 8.17
C ILE A 133 -2.16 12.93 9.44
N ALA A 134 -3.12 13.81 9.72
CA ALA A 134 -3.16 14.56 10.98
C ALA A 134 -3.27 13.63 12.19
N ALA A 135 -4.11 12.61 12.12
CA ALA A 135 -4.21 11.58 13.16
C ALA A 135 -2.92 10.76 13.29
N ALA A 136 -2.33 10.32 12.18
CA ALA A 136 -1.07 9.58 12.15
C ALA A 136 0.07 10.40 12.79
N LYS A 137 0.17 11.68 12.44
CA LYS A 137 1.21 12.58 12.96
C LYS A 137 1.10 12.82 14.46
N ARG A 138 -0.16 12.89 14.98
CA ARG A 138 -0.40 12.99 16.44
C ARG A 138 -0.07 11.70 17.19
N ALA A 139 -0.30 10.54 16.54
CA ALA A 139 -0.13 9.24 17.19
C ALA A 139 1.32 8.70 17.11
N TYR A 140 2.09 9.10 16.12
CA TYR A 140 3.40 8.51 15.82
C TYR A 140 4.45 9.58 15.55
N GLU A 141 5.31 9.79 16.53
CA GLU A 141 6.46 10.69 16.40
C GLU A 141 7.60 10.03 15.59
N GLY A 142 8.44 10.87 14.98
CA GLY A 142 9.66 10.42 14.28
C GLY A 142 9.43 9.82 12.88
N ILE A 143 8.18 9.69 12.43
CA ILE A 143 7.83 9.24 11.08
C ILE A 143 7.50 10.47 10.23
N ASP A 144 8.00 10.47 8.99
CA ASP A 144 7.69 11.51 8.02
C ASP A 144 6.39 11.17 7.29
N PHE A 145 5.33 11.95 7.55
CA PHE A 145 4.03 11.79 6.92
C PHE A 145 3.74 12.92 5.96
N VAL A 146 3.18 12.58 4.79
CA VAL A 146 2.93 13.49 3.68
C VAL A 146 1.53 13.28 3.13
N VAL A 147 0.82 14.38 2.83
CA VAL A 147 -0.44 14.32 2.07
C VAL A 147 -0.15 14.54 0.59
N ALA A 148 -0.44 13.54 -0.23
CA ALA A 148 -0.27 13.64 -1.68
C ALA A 148 -1.12 12.62 -2.45
N ASP A 149 -1.28 12.86 -3.74
CA ASP A 149 -1.83 11.89 -4.67
C ASP A 149 -0.86 10.72 -4.88
N ALA A 150 -1.32 9.49 -4.68
CA ALA A 150 -0.52 8.29 -4.90
C ALA A 150 0.02 8.17 -6.34
N TYR A 151 -0.64 8.79 -7.31
CA TYR A 151 -0.16 8.87 -8.70
C TYR A 151 0.96 9.90 -8.90
N ARG A 152 1.18 10.79 -7.94
CA ARG A 152 2.17 11.87 -7.99
C ARG A 152 2.92 12.00 -6.67
N PRO A 153 3.54 10.91 -6.15
CA PRO A 153 4.30 10.99 -4.90
C PRO A 153 5.40 12.05 -5.04
N PRO A 154 5.46 13.03 -4.10
CA PRO A 154 6.30 14.22 -4.25
C PRO A 154 7.74 13.97 -3.77
N TYR A 155 8.34 12.90 -4.22
CA TYR A 155 9.72 12.53 -3.87
C TYR A 155 10.61 12.47 -5.10
N LEU A 156 11.91 12.64 -4.89
CA LEU A 156 12.91 12.54 -5.94
C LEU A 156 12.84 11.18 -6.67
N PRO A 157 13.12 11.16 -7.97
CA PRO A 157 13.26 9.90 -8.69
C PRO A 157 14.34 9.00 -8.06
N GLY A 158 14.04 7.73 -7.87
CA GLY A 158 14.95 6.76 -7.28
C GLY A 158 15.27 7.01 -5.81
N TYR A 159 14.37 7.62 -5.06
CA TYR A 159 14.61 7.95 -3.65
C TYR A 159 14.44 6.75 -2.71
N PHE A 160 13.46 5.89 -2.94
CA PHE A 160 13.14 4.77 -2.04
C PHE A 160 13.77 3.46 -2.48
N ASP A 161 14.25 2.70 -1.51
CA ASP A 161 14.74 1.34 -1.71
C ASP A 161 13.59 0.33 -1.67
N ILE A 162 12.54 0.62 -0.90
CA ILE A 162 11.34 -0.22 -0.80
C ILE A 162 10.10 0.68 -0.85
N VAL A 163 9.10 0.28 -1.64
CA VAL A 163 7.75 0.84 -1.60
C VAL A 163 6.77 -0.25 -1.19
N VAL A 164 5.96 0.04 -0.18
CA VAL A 164 4.88 -0.83 0.31
C VAL A 164 3.55 -0.23 -0.13
N CYS A 165 2.73 -1.02 -0.80
CA CYS A 165 1.38 -0.68 -1.25
C CYS A 165 0.38 -1.64 -0.59
N ASN A 166 -0.02 -1.35 0.63
CA ASN A 166 -0.95 -2.19 1.37
C ASN A 166 -2.40 -1.79 1.12
N ASN A 167 -3.15 -2.64 0.42
CA ASN A 167 -4.57 -2.42 0.15
C ASN A 167 -4.90 -1.05 -0.46
N ILE A 168 -4.08 -0.59 -1.40
CA ILE A 168 -4.35 0.59 -2.22
C ILE A 168 -4.71 0.21 -3.65
N TRP A 169 -4.24 -0.96 -4.12
CA TRP A 169 -4.37 -1.41 -5.51
C TRP A 169 -5.83 -1.55 -5.96
N GLU A 170 -6.70 -1.95 -5.05
CA GLU A 170 -8.15 -2.10 -5.25
C GLU A 170 -8.93 -0.79 -5.23
N HIS A 171 -8.34 0.28 -4.68
CA HIS A 171 -8.96 1.60 -4.57
C HIS A 171 -8.66 2.51 -5.76
N VAL A 172 -7.59 2.22 -6.51
CA VAL A 172 -7.20 3.06 -7.62
C VAL A 172 -7.84 2.62 -8.93
N PRO A 173 -8.39 3.55 -9.73
CA PRO A 173 -8.98 3.23 -11.03
C PRO A 173 -7.95 2.81 -12.08
N ASP A 174 -6.70 3.28 -11.97
CA ASP A 174 -5.61 2.99 -12.91
C ASP A 174 -4.35 2.47 -12.20
N PRO A 175 -4.26 1.15 -11.94
CA PRO A 175 -3.11 0.56 -11.27
C PRO A 175 -1.81 0.62 -12.10
N LEU A 176 -1.88 0.74 -13.43
CA LEU A 176 -0.69 0.88 -14.26
C LEU A 176 -0.06 2.26 -14.10
N ARG A 177 -0.88 3.30 -14.01
CA ARG A 177 -0.40 4.65 -13.70
C ARG A 177 0.19 4.72 -12.29
N LEU A 178 -0.41 4.04 -11.31
CA LEU A 178 0.17 3.92 -9.97
C LEU A 178 1.54 3.23 -10.04
N LEU A 179 1.66 2.17 -10.84
CA LEU A 179 2.91 1.43 -11.00
C LEU A 179 4.02 2.29 -11.65
N GLU A 180 3.68 3.16 -12.58
CA GLU A 180 4.63 4.14 -13.14
C GLU A 180 5.10 5.14 -12.09
N ALA A 181 4.19 5.65 -11.26
CA ALA A 181 4.52 6.54 -10.15
C ALA A 181 5.44 5.88 -9.12
N VAL A 182 5.14 4.65 -8.73
CA VAL A 182 5.98 3.82 -7.86
C VAL A 182 7.36 3.60 -8.50
N LYS A 183 7.38 3.22 -9.78
CA LYS A 183 8.62 3.00 -10.52
C LYS A 183 9.51 4.25 -10.56
N ARG A 184 8.93 5.42 -10.66
CA ARG A 184 9.68 6.68 -10.63
C ARG A 184 10.42 6.88 -9.31
N VAL A 185 9.76 6.66 -8.18
CA VAL A 185 10.36 6.91 -6.85
C VAL A 185 11.23 5.77 -6.33
N LEU A 186 11.09 4.55 -6.87
CA LEU A 186 11.95 3.41 -6.52
C LEU A 186 13.36 3.55 -7.14
N THR A 187 14.37 3.19 -6.39
CA THR A 187 15.73 2.97 -6.90
C THR A 187 15.71 1.90 -8.01
N PRO A 188 16.73 1.85 -8.89
CA PRO A 188 16.80 0.83 -9.94
C PRO A 188 16.72 -0.61 -9.44
N GLU A 189 17.29 -0.89 -8.27
CA GLU A 189 17.26 -2.20 -7.61
C GLU A 189 16.18 -2.29 -6.52
N GLY A 190 15.32 -1.27 -6.43
CA GLY A 190 14.28 -1.15 -5.41
C GLY A 190 13.22 -2.24 -5.51
N ILE A 191 12.56 -2.47 -4.39
CA ILE A 191 11.58 -3.55 -4.21
C ILE A 191 10.20 -2.94 -3.96
N LEU A 192 9.22 -3.45 -4.68
CA LEU A 192 7.80 -3.15 -4.48
C LEU A 192 7.13 -4.31 -3.76
N ILE A 193 6.46 -4.02 -2.65
CA ILE A 193 5.62 -4.96 -1.91
C ILE A 193 4.17 -4.52 -2.07
N ILE A 194 3.29 -5.42 -2.49
CA ILE A 194 1.86 -5.15 -2.65
C ILE A 194 1.09 -6.16 -1.81
N SER A 195 0.04 -5.69 -1.13
CA SER A 195 -1.04 -6.55 -0.66
C SER A 195 -2.37 -6.05 -1.23
N THR A 196 -3.23 -6.98 -1.66
CA THR A 196 -4.57 -6.64 -2.18
C THR A 196 -5.55 -7.79 -1.93
N PRO A 197 -6.85 -7.50 -1.74
CA PRO A 197 -7.87 -8.54 -1.59
C PRO A 197 -7.95 -9.43 -2.83
N SER A 198 -8.12 -10.73 -2.60
CA SER A 198 -8.31 -11.67 -3.70
C SER A 198 -9.77 -11.71 -4.14
N ARG A 199 -10.01 -11.50 -5.44
CA ARG A 199 -11.33 -11.74 -6.04
C ARG A 199 -11.75 -13.20 -5.89
N TYR A 200 -10.81 -14.14 -5.97
CA TYR A 200 -11.08 -15.59 -5.92
C TYR A 200 -10.98 -16.19 -4.52
N ARG A 201 -11.30 -15.41 -3.48
CA ARG A 201 -11.47 -16.00 -2.15
C ARG A 201 -12.59 -17.04 -2.14
N LEU A 202 -12.49 -18.04 -1.27
CA LEU A 202 -13.38 -19.20 -1.24
C LEU A 202 -14.88 -18.84 -1.26
N GLY A 203 -15.26 -17.78 -0.54
CA GLY A 203 -16.64 -17.28 -0.53
C GLY A 203 -17.15 -16.80 -1.90
N ASN A 204 -16.31 -16.13 -2.69
CA ASN A 204 -16.64 -15.67 -4.03
C ASN A 204 -16.71 -16.82 -5.03
N ILE A 205 -15.83 -17.82 -4.91
CA ILE A 205 -15.91 -19.04 -5.74
C ILE A 205 -17.25 -19.76 -5.48
N ALA A 206 -17.63 -19.92 -4.22
CA ALA A 206 -18.92 -20.52 -3.87
C ALA A 206 -20.12 -19.72 -4.44
N ARG A 207 -20.05 -18.37 -4.42
CA ARG A 207 -21.08 -17.53 -5.03
C ARG A 207 -21.20 -17.74 -6.54
N VAL A 208 -20.07 -17.77 -7.26
CA VAL A 208 -20.04 -18.00 -8.72
C VAL A 208 -20.63 -19.38 -9.05
N LEU A 209 -20.27 -20.42 -8.31
CA LEU A 209 -20.82 -21.76 -8.49
C LEU A 209 -22.34 -21.83 -8.23
N MET A 210 -22.89 -20.91 -7.41
CA MET A 210 -24.32 -20.75 -7.18
C MET A 210 -24.99 -19.79 -8.15
N GLY A 211 -24.33 -19.35 -9.21
CA GLY A 211 -24.85 -18.38 -10.18
C GLY A 211 -25.01 -16.95 -9.63
N LYS A 212 -24.31 -16.62 -8.53
CA LYS A 212 -24.37 -15.30 -7.90
C LYS A 212 -23.13 -14.47 -8.26
N PRO A 213 -23.26 -13.13 -8.40
CA PRO A 213 -22.12 -12.27 -8.67
C PRO A 213 -21.11 -12.30 -7.52
N VAL A 214 -19.84 -12.06 -7.81
CA VAL A 214 -18.81 -11.84 -6.78
C VAL A 214 -19.21 -10.66 -5.90
N LYS A 215 -18.78 -10.69 -4.64
CA LYS A 215 -19.01 -9.59 -3.69
C LYS A 215 -17.66 -8.98 -3.35
N LEU A 216 -17.51 -7.67 -3.46
CA LEU A 216 -16.36 -6.95 -2.98
C LEU A 216 -16.36 -6.94 -1.43
N ILE A 217 -15.18 -6.81 -0.82
CA ILE A 217 -15.04 -6.75 0.64
C ILE A 217 -15.55 -5.41 1.15
N SER A 218 -15.21 -4.33 0.45
CA SER A 218 -15.60 -2.97 0.81
C SER A 218 -16.36 -2.29 -0.33
N PRO A 219 -17.32 -1.40 -0.03
CA PRO A 219 -17.98 -0.55 -1.03
C PRO A 219 -17.03 0.48 -1.65
N HIS A 220 -15.91 0.79 -0.99
CA HIS A 220 -14.90 1.73 -1.49
C HIS A 220 -13.93 1.11 -2.49
N HIS A 221 -13.99 -0.22 -2.73
CA HIS A 221 -13.17 -0.86 -3.75
C HIS A 221 -13.69 -0.54 -5.15
N VAL A 222 -12.83 -0.01 -6.01
CA VAL A 222 -13.11 0.14 -7.44
C VAL A 222 -13.18 -1.26 -8.07
N THR A 223 -12.22 -2.14 -7.72
CA THR A 223 -12.22 -3.54 -8.13
C THR A 223 -11.35 -4.39 -7.21
N GLU A 224 -11.61 -5.69 -7.18
CA GLU A 224 -10.69 -6.67 -6.59
C GLU A 224 -10.14 -7.53 -7.72
N TYR A 225 -8.83 -7.72 -7.73
CA TYR A 225 -8.12 -8.42 -8.80
C TYR A 225 -7.94 -9.91 -8.49
N THR A 226 -7.79 -10.70 -9.55
CA THR A 226 -7.25 -12.06 -9.44
C THR A 226 -5.74 -12.01 -9.37
N VAL A 227 -5.12 -13.07 -8.83
CA VAL A 227 -3.64 -13.17 -8.77
C VAL A 227 -3.02 -12.99 -10.15
N GLY A 228 -3.58 -13.64 -11.18
CA GLY A 228 -3.09 -13.52 -12.55
C GLY A 228 -3.15 -12.09 -13.09
N GLN A 229 -4.24 -11.36 -12.81
CA GLN A 229 -4.35 -9.96 -13.26
C GLN A 229 -3.26 -9.07 -12.64
N VAL A 230 -3.00 -9.20 -11.33
CA VAL A 230 -1.94 -8.41 -10.67
C VAL A 230 -0.56 -8.78 -11.24
N ILE A 231 -0.28 -10.07 -11.45
CA ILE A 231 0.99 -10.51 -12.06
C ILE A 231 1.16 -9.89 -13.46
N GLU A 232 0.10 -9.91 -14.30
CA GLU A 232 0.17 -9.35 -15.65
C GLU A 232 0.30 -7.82 -15.63
N GLN A 233 -0.37 -7.11 -14.72
CA GLN A 233 -0.18 -5.68 -14.53
C GLN A 233 1.26 -5.35 -14.15
N LEU A 234 1.84 -6.08 -13.19
CA LEU A 234 3.24 -5.93 -12.79
C LEU A 234 4.19 -6.24 -13.95
N ARG A 235 3.95 -7.34 -14.67
CA ARG A 235 4.73 -7.71 -15.85
C ARG A 235 4.69 -6.62 -16.94
N PHE A 236 3.50 -6.09 -17.23
CA PHE A 236 3.31 -5.01 -18.21
C PHE A 236 4.03 -3.73 -17.80
N GLY A 237 3.99 -3.37 -16.51
CA GLY A 237 4.74 -2.23 -15.96
C GLY A 237 6.26 -2.45 -15.85
N GLY A 238 6.78 -3.59 -16.31
CA GLY A 238 8.21 -3.89 -16.33
C GLY A 238 8.76 -4.44 -15.01
N PHE A 239 7.90 -5.07 -14.20
CA PHE A 239 8.30 -5.77 -12.98
C PHE A 239 8.23 -7.29 -13.15
N GLU A 240 9.07 -7.99 -12.41
CA GLU A 240 8.96 -9.41 -12.14
C GLU A 240 8.51 -9.59 -10.70
N ALA A 241 7.45 -10.40 -10.51
CA ALA A 241 6.81 -10.55 -9.22
C ALA A 241 6.77 -12.00 -8.76
N LYS A 242 6.91 -12.20 -7.44
CA LYS A 242 6.61 -13.45 -6.75
C LYS A 242 5.39 -13.26 -5.87
N VAL A 243 4.52 -14.27 -5.85
CA VAL A 243 3.34 -14.31 -5.00
C VAL A 243 3.69 -14.91 -3.66
N PHE A 244 3.27 -14.27 -2.60
CA PHE A 244 3.39 -14.77 -1.24
C PHE A 244 2.01 -14.90 -0.60
N ASN A 245 1.72 -16.05 -0.03
CA ASN A 245 0.47 -16.35 0.61
C ASN A 245 0.69 -16.57 2.11
N GLU A 246 0.46 -15.54 2.92
CA GLU A 246 0.43 -15.68 4.37
C GLU A 246 -0.79 -16.55 4.77
N PRO A 247 -0.62 -17.60 5.58
CA PRO A 247 -1.73 -18.37 6.08
C PRO A 247 -2.63 -17.50 6.96
N TRP A 248 -3.83 -17.22 6.48
CA TRP A 248 -4.77 -16.38 7.19
C TRP A 248 -5.19 -17.01 8.52
N ARG A 249 -4.88 -16.38 9.63
CA ARG A 249 -5.35 -16.76 10.96
C ARG A 249 -6.78 -16.25 11.14
N VAL A 250 -7.77 -17.08 10.79
CA VAL A 250 -9.18 -16.70 10.96
C VAL A 250 -9.51 -16.62 12.45
N ALA A 251 -10.10 -15.51 12.87
CA ALA A 251 -10.67 -15.36 14.20
C ALA A 251 -11.64 -16.50 14.52
N LYS A 252 -11.76 -16.88 15.79
CA LYS A 252 -12.67 -17.93 16.26
C LYS A 252 -14.09 -17.65 15.75
N SER A 253 -14.56 -18.41 14.78
CA SER A 253 -15.94 -18.29 14.29
C SER A 253 -16.76 -19.45 14.84
N SER A 254 -17.91 -19.16 15.45
CA SER A 254 -18.89 -20.14 15.92
C SER A 254 -19.67 -20.72 14.73
N GLY A 255 -19.87 -22.03 14.70
CA GLY A 255 -20.72 -22.76 13.75
C GLY A 255 -20.04 -23.96 13.09
N VAL A 256 -20.73 -25.10 13.07
CA VAL A 256 -20.22 -26.39 12.58
C VAL A 256 -19.79 -26.29 11.11
N LEU A 257 -20.56 -25.62 10.26
CA LEU A 257 -20.25 -25.47 8.84
C LEU A 257 -18.95 -24.65 8.63
N LYS A 258 -18.79 -23.55 9.35
CA LYS A 258 -17.58 -22.72 9.28
C LYS A 258 -16.36 -23.49 9.81
N PHE A 259 -16.56 -24.31 10.84
CA PHE A 259 -15.51 -25.20 11.37
C PHE A 259 -15.08 -26.22 10.32
N ALA A 260 -16.03 -26.92 9.67
CA ALA A 260 -15.74 -27.92 8.64
C ALA A 260 -14.99 -27.29 7.44
N VAL A 261 -15.44 -26.14 6.95
CA VAL A 261 -14.75 -25.41 5.88
C VAL A 261 -13.31 -25.05 6.28
N ARG A 262 -13.10 -24.60 7.51
CA ARG A 262 -11.78 -24.23 8.00
C ARG A 262 -10.83 -25.40 8.20
N LYS A 263 -11.33 -26.48 8.80
CA LYS A 263 -10.51 -27.63 9.24
C LYS A 263 -10.35 -28.72 8.17
N VAL A 264 -11.27 -28.80 7.21
CA VAL A 264 -11.29 -29.85 6.19
C VAL A 264 -11.14 -29.27 4.78
N VAL A 265 -12.08 -28.43 4.34
CA VAL A 265 -12.11 -27.96 2.94
C VAL A 265 -10.88 -27.14 2.60
N ARG A 266 -10.51 -26.14 3.42
CA ARG A 266 -9.34 -25.30 3.16
C ARG A 266 -8.02 -26.07 3.07
N PRO A 267 -7.66 -26.97 4.02
CA PRO A 267 -6.43 -27.74 3.91
C PRO A 267 -6.39 -28.64 2.68
N LEU A 268 -7.51 -29.27 2.31
CA LEU A 268 -7.59 -30.11 1.12
C LEU A 268 -7.38 -29.30 -0.17
N VAL A 269 -8.06 -28.17 -0.30
CA VAL A 269 -7.88 -27.29 -1.47
C VAL A 269 -6.47 -26.72 -1.53
N ARG A 270 -5.88 -26.33 -0.40
CA ARG A 270 -4.47 -25.90 -0.34
C ARG A 270 -3.51 -27.01 -0.76
N GLY A 271 -3.73 -28.24 -0.25
CA GLY A 271 -2.95 -29.40 -0.65
C GLY A 271 -3.01 -29.64 -2.15
N TYR A 272 -4.21 -29.64 -2.71
CA TYR A 272 -4.43 -29.77 -4.15
C TYR A 272 -3.71 -28.68 -4.95
N LEU A 273 -3.91 -27.41 -4.60
CA LEU A 273 -3.26 -26.26 -5.27
C LEU A 273 -1.72 -26.36 -5.23
N ARG A 274 -1.14 -26.82 -4.11
CA ARG A 274 0.31 -27.08 -4.01
C ARG A 274 0.78 -28.17 -4.95
N VAL A 275 0.03 -29.27 -5.02
CA VAL A 275 0.39 -30.42 -5.87
C VAL A 275 0.39 -30.03 -7.35
N ILE A 276 -0.55 -29.21 -7.79
CA ILE A 276 -0.61 -28.72 -9.19
C ILE A 276 0.29 -27.50 -9.45
N GLY A 277 1.10 -27.08 -8.47
CA GLY A 277 2.00 -25.93 -8.61
C GLY A 277 1.29 -24.58 -8.75
N SER A 278 0.04 -24.49 -8.32
CA SER A 278 -0.74 -23.26 -8.44
C SER A 278 -0.35 -22.25 -7.36
N HIS A 279 -0.14 -21.01 -7.78
CA HIS A 279 0.04 -19.86 -6.90
C HIS A 279 -1.29 -19.20 -6.49
N HIS A 280 -2.44 -19.77 -6.88
CA HIS A 280 -3.75 -19.26 -6.48
C HIS A 280 -3.92 -19.33 -4.97
N SER A 281 -4.28 -18.20 -4.39
CA SER A 281 -4.65 -18.12 -2.98
C SER A 281 -6.18 -18.04 -2.87
N LEU A 282 -6.74 -18.86 -1.99
CA LEU A 282 -8.13 -18.75 -1.54
C LEU A 282 -8.25 -17.84 -0.31
N GLU A 283 -7.15 -17.19 0.05
CA GLU A 283 -7.07 -16.28 1.18
C GLU A 283 -7.76 -14.95 0.86
N TRP A 284 -8.01 -14.17 1.88
CA TRP A 284 -8.64 -12.86 1.74
C TRP A 284 -7.73 -11.84 1.10
N THR A 285 -6.44 -11.88 1.46
CA THR A 285 -5.40 -10.99 0.95
C THR A 285 -4.28 -11.80 0.35
N VAL A 286 -3.76 -11.34 -0.76
CA VAL A 286 -2.59 -11.89 -1.45
C VAL A 286 -1.49 -10.85 -1.43
N PHE A 287 -0.27 -11.30 -1.24
CA PHE A 287 0.92 -10.46 -1.20
C PHE A 287 1.79 -10.72 -2.43
N TYR A 288 2.47 -9.69 -2.86
CA TYR A 288 3.41 -9.74 -3.98
C TYR A 288 4.68 -9.01 -3.60
N ILE A 289 5.82 -9.59 -3.92
CA ILE A 289 7.11 -8.93 -3.90
C ILE A 289 7.61 -8.83 -5.33
N ALA A 290 7.92 -7.62 -5.78
CA ALA A 290 8.24 -7.33 -7.16
C ALA A 290 9.51 -6.48 -7.28
N GLN A 291 10.30 -6.75 -8.32
CA GLN A 291 11.48 -5.97 -8.71
C GLN A 291 11.40 -5.60 -10.18
N ARG A 292 12.07 -4.51 -10.58
CA ARG A 292 12.17 -4.17 -11.99
C ARG A 292 12.84 -5.31 -12.75
N ARG A 293 12.32 -5.62 -13.93
CA ARG A 293 12.98 -6.54 -14.84
C ARG A 293 14.32 -5.96 -15.23
N LYS A 294 15.37 -6.75 -15.06
CA LYS A 294 16.65 -6.48 -15.72
C LYS A 294 16.43 -6.86 -17.19
N PHE A 295 16.26 -5.85 -18.07
CA PHE A 295 16.36 -6.14 -19.50
C PHE A 295 17.72 -6.80 -19.73
N PRO A 296 17.82 -7.93 -20.44
CA PRO A 296 19.11 -8.39 -20.93
C PRO A 296 19.71 -7.20 -21.69
N ARG A 297 20.93 -6.81 -21.28
CA ARG A 297 21.71 -5.85 -22.07
C ARG A 297 21.65 -6.32 -23.51
N SER A 298 21.24 -5.43 -24.43
CA SER A 298 21.15 -5.61 -25.88
C SER A 298 21.82 -6.88 -26.40
N LEU A 299 21.06 -7.66 -27.18
CA LEU A 299 21.69 -8.67 -28.04
C LEU A 299 22.89 -8.00 -28.71
N PRO A 300 24.08 -8.64 -28.70
CA PRO A 300 25.18 -8.16 -29.52
C PRO A 300 24.69 -8.15 -30.97
N ASP A 301 24.96 -7.02 -31.67
CA ASP A 301 24.71 -6.82 -33.09
C ASP A 301 25.29 -7.96 -33.94
#